data_78b81cb25f150891084924c7414e6082
#
_entry.id   78b81cb25f150891084924c7414e6082
#
_cell.length_a   1.000
_cell.length_b   1.000
_cell.length_c   1.000
_cell.angle_alpha   90.00
_cell.angle_beta   90.00
_cell.angle_gamma   90.00
#
_symmetry.space_group_name_H-M   'P 1'
#
loop_
_entity.id
_entity.type
_entity.pdbx_description
1 polymer ?
#
loop_
_entity_poly.entity_id
_entity_poly.type
_entity_poly.pdbx_seq_one_letter_code
_entity_poly.pdbx_strand_id
1 'polypeptide(L)'
;SVDYNGSNTATPSSANYSLQEYANDIVYTVQKICDDEEVPCPTIVSESGRAIAAYHSMLIFKIIGRKNAKSSPLRPPDDEAPMQIDDLCSAFKEINIDNYKEHYHDALQYRDELYDSFNLGNIGLEERAKGETLFWMVCKKAAFLAKEAGDESDEFLELKKLVSQKYIGNFSIFQSVPDMWG
;
A
#
# COMPACT_ATOMS: atom_id res chain seq x y z
N SER A 1 0.18 -5.34 -16.92
CA SER A 1 1.64 -5.42 -17.00
C SER A 1 2.20 -6.27 -15.86
N VAL A 2 3.43 -6.70 -15.97
CA VAL A 2 4.15 -7.38 -14.89
C VAL A 2 4.99 -6.33 -14.17
N ASP A 3 4.80 -6.19 -12.86
CA ASP A 3 5.57 -5.25 -12.05
C ASP A 3 7.07 -5.50 -12.14
N TYR A 4 7.85 -4.46 -11.87
CA TYR A 4 9.30 -4.58 -11.86
C TYR A 4 9.80 -5.69 -10.93
N ASN A 5 9.14 -5.87 -9.79
CA ASN A 5 9.44 -6.93 -8.82
C ASN A 5 8.62 -8.22 -9.04
N GLY A 6 7.87 -8.33 -10.13
CA GLY A 6 7.03 -9.49 -10.43
C GLY A 6 5.79 -9.64 -9.56
N SER A 7 5.43 -8.65 -8.77
CA SER A 7 4.28 -8.69 -7.86
C SER A 7 3.29 -7.57 -8.19
N ASN A 8 2.01 -7.90 -8.20
CA ASN A 8 0.93 -6.92 -8.25
C ASN A 8 0.52 -6.61 -6.79
N THR A 9 1.23 -5.71 -6.16
CA THR A 9 1.05 -5.38 -4.75
C THR A 9 0.73 -3.89 -4.57
N ALA A 10 0.28 -3.53 -3.37
CA ALA A 10 0.04 -2.14 -2.97
C ALA A 10 1.33 -1.34 -2.69
N THR A 11 2.50 -1.80 -3.13
CA THR A 11 3.74 -1.02 -2.98
C THR A 11 3.81 0.06 -4.05
N PRO A 12 4.47 1.21 -3.76
CA PRO A 12 4.63 2.30 -4.74
C PRO A 12 5.38 1.90 -6.02
N SER A 13 6.09 0.77 -6.00
CA SER A 13 6.80 0.22 -7.16
C SER A 13 5.93 -0.69 -8.04
N SER A 14 4.69 -0.97 -7.64
CA SER A 14 3.78 -1.77 -8.45
C SER A 14 3.22 -0.96 -9.60
N ALA A 15 3.18 -1.57 -10.79
CA ALA A 15 2.51 -0.99 -11.95
C ALA A 15 0.99 -1.01 -11.74
N ASN A 16 0.35 0.13 -11.97
CA ASN A 16 -1.09 0.31 -11.79
C ASN A 16 -1.88 0.25 -13.11
N TYR A 17 -1.31 -0.36 -14.15
CA TYR A 17 -1.95 -0.54 -15.46
C TYR A 17 -1.87 -1.98 -15.92
N SER A 18 -2.85 -2.42 -16.68
CA SER A 18 -2.89 -3.73 -17.31
C SER A 18 -2.06 -3.76 -18.61
N LEU A 19 -1.74 -4.97 -19.09
CA LEU A 19 -1.08 -5.13 -20.39
C LEU A 19 -1.91 -4.55 -21.53
N GLN A 20 -3.24 -4.67 -21.44
CA GLN A 20 -4.15 -4.12 -22.45
C GLN A 20 -4.14 -2.59 -22.45
N GLU A 21 -4.18 -1.95 -21.28
CA GLU A 21 -4.06 -0.50 -21.15
C GLU A 21 -2.74 0.01 -21.72
N TYR A 22 -1.63 -0.63 -21.38
CA TYR A 22 -0.33 -0.30 -21.94
C TYR A 22 -0.31 -0.39 -23.48
N ALA A 23 -0.86 -1.45 -24.05
CA ALA A 23 -0.93 -1.62 -25.51
C ALA A 23 -1.83 -0.56 -26.16
N ASN A 24 -2.98 -0.28 -25.54
CA ASN A 24 -3.93 0.72 -26.03
C ASN A 24 -3.32 2.12 -26.04
N ASP A 25 -2.63 2.51 -24.95
CA ASP A 25 -2.02 3.84 -24.83
C ASP A 25 -0.95 4.08 -25.91
N ILE A 26 -0.11 3.07 -26.15
CA ILE A 26 0.94 3.16 -27.20
C ILE A 26 0.29 3.25 -28.58
N VAL A 27 -0.62 2.34 -28.90
CA VAL A 27 -1.25 2.29 -30.24
C VAL A 27 -2.05 3.56 -30.49
N TYR A 28 -2.86 4.00 -29.53
CA TYR A 28 -3.66 5.22 -29.66
C TYR A 28 -2.78 6.45 -29.85
N THR A 29 -1.72 6.59 -29.06
CA THR A 29 -0.82 7.76 -29.15
C THR A 29 -0.12 7.80 -30.50
N VAL A 30 0.42 6.69 -30.99
CA VAL A 30 1.07 6.61 -32.30
C VAL A 30 0.08 6.89 -33.43
N GLN A 31 -1.10 6.28 -33.41
CA GLN A 31 -2.14 6.47 -34.39
C GLN A 31 -2.55 7.96 -34.46
N LYS A 32 -2.85 8.57 -33.31
CA LYS A 32 -3.25 9.96 -33.23
C LYS A 32 -2.22 10.91 -33.86
N ILE A 33 -0.93 10.70 -33.53
CA ILE A 33 0.14 11.53 -34.12
C ILE A 33 0.24 11.32 -35.63
N CYS A 34 0.12 10.09 -36.10
CA CYS A 34 0.16 9.79 -37.53
C CYS A 34 -1.03 10.40 -38.29
N ASP A 35 -2.20 10.38 -37.68
CA ASP A 35 -3.41 11.00 -38.27
C ASP A 35 -3.29 12.54 -38.29
N ASP A 36 -2.78 13.15 -37.20
CA ASP A 36 -2.59 14.61 -37.11
C ASP A 36 -1.53 15.12 -38.11
N GLU A 37 -0.49 14.31 -38.38
CA GLU A 37 0.61 14.66 -39.30
C GLU A 37 0.39 14.09 -40.72
N GLU A 38 -0.73 13.45 -40.99
CA GLU A 38 -1.07 12.84 -42.28
C GLU A 38 0.00 11.85 -42.81
N VAL A 39 0.63 11.09 -41.91
CA VAL A 39 1.65 10.10 -42.25
C VAL A 39 1.16 8.67 -41.99
N PRO A 40 1.65 7.66 -42.72
CA PRO A 40 1.25 6.26 -42.50
C PRO A 40 1.74 5.77 -41.14
N CYS A 41 0.89 4.99 -40.42
CA CYS A 41 1.26 4.38 -39.15
C CYS A 41 2.45 3.41 -39.33
N PRO A 42 3.48 3.49 -38.47
CA PRO A 42 4.61 2.59 -38.51
C PRO A 42 4.28 1.22 -37.93
N THR A 43 5.10 0.23 -38.26
CA THR A 43 5.11 -1.05 -37.51
C THR A 43 5.76 -0.81 -36.15
N ILE A 44 5.04 -1.18 -35.09
CA ILE A 44 5.54 -1.06 -33.71
C ILE A 44 6.32 -2.34 -33.37
N VAL A 45 7.55 -2.19 -32.91
CA VAL A 45 8.37 -3.28 -32.38
C VAL A 45 8.69 -3.00 -30.92
N SER A 46 8.42 -3.94 -30.03
CA SER A 46 8.68 -3.79 -28.61
C SER A 46 9.55 -4.94 -28.08
N GLU A 47 10.42 -4.63 -27.13
CA GLU A 47 11.14 -5.61 -26.32
C GLU A 47 10.36 -5.86 -25.02
N SER A 48 9.45 -6.84 -25.06
CA SER A 48 8.51 -7.11 -23.96
C SER A 48 8.81 -8.45 -23.26
N GLY A 49 10.08 -8.78 -23.08
CA GLY A 49 10.53 -10.08 -22.56
C GLY A 49 9.82 -10.54 -21.30
N ARG A 50 9.72 -9.67 -20.29
CA ARG A 50 9.08 -9.99 -19.00
C ARG A 50 7.59 -10.28 -19.16
N ALA A 51 6.86 -9.51 -19.94
CA ALA A 51 5.44 -9.70 -20.17
C ALA A 51 5.14 -11.05 -20.86
N ILE A 52 6.04 -11.50 -21.73
CA ILE A 52 5.91 -12.77 -22.45
C ILE A 52 6.41 -13.95 -21.60
N ALA A 53 7.55 -13.79 -20.91
CA ALA A 53 8.23 -14.89 -20.22
C ALA A 53 7.79 -15.08 -18.76
N ALA A 54 7.07 -14.14 -18.13
CA ALA A 54 6.72 -14.20 -16.70
C ALA A 54 5.89 -15.44 -16.30
N TYR A 55 5.16 -16.04 -17.23
CA TYR A 55 4.26 -17.17 -16.96
C TYR A 55 4.83 -18.53 -17.37
N HIS A 56 6.08 -18.60 -17.83
CA HIS A 56 6.66 -19.86 -18.30
C HIS A 56 7.03 -20.81 -17.15
N SER A 57 7.15 -20.32 -15.94
CA SER A 57 7.52 -21.11 -14.76
C SER A 57 6.84 -20.63 -13.48
N MET A 58 6.79 -21.50 -12.48
CA MET A 58 6.16 -21.25 -11.20
C MET A 58 7.16 -21.55 -10.08
N LEU A 59 7.37 -20.58 -9.19
CA LEU A 59 8.17 -20.77 -7.98
C LEU A 59 7.26 -21.13 -6.79
N ILE A 60 7.51 -22.29 -6.20
CA ILE A 60 6.83 -22.70 -4.96
C ILE A 60 7.82 -22.56 -3.81
N PHE A 61 7.48 -21.77 -2.80
CA PHE A 61 8.35 -21.51 -1.67
C PHE A 61 7.60 -21.52 -0.34
N LYS A 62 8.34 -21.73 0.73
CA LYS A 62 7.80 -21.72 2.09
C LYS A 62 7.77 -20.30 2.64
N ILE A 63 6.64 -19.90 3.21
CA ILE A 63 6.54 -18.67 3.98
C ILE A 63 7.23 -18.89 5.33
N ILE A 64 8.26 -18.07 5.62
CA ILE A 64 9.07 -18.15 6.84
C ILE A 64 8.65 -17.15 7.90
N GLY A 65 7.85 -16.15 7.52
CA GLY A 65 7.37 -15.16 8.47
C GLY A 65 6.21 -14.35 7.90
N ARG A 66 5.60 -13.58 8.77
CA ARG A 66 4.57 -12.60 8.41
C ARG A 66 4.81 -11.31 9.15
N LYS A 67 4.63 -10.19 8.46
CA LYS A 67 4.62 -8.86 9.04
C LYS A 67 3.19 -8.37 9.06
N ASN A 68 2.66 -8.22 10.25
CA ASN A 68 1.37 -7.55 10.46
C ASN A 68 1.65 -6.13 10.95
N ALA A 69 0.79 -5.18 10.64
CA ALA A 69 0.75 -3.94 11.41
C ALA A 69 0.55 -4.34 12.88
N LYS A 70 1.46 -3.91 13.75
CA LYS A 70 1.45 -4.34 15.16
C LYS A 70 0.12 -3.96 15.80
N SER A 71 -0.54 -4.91 16.40
CA SER A 71 -1.59 -4.68 17.39
C SER A 71 -1.05 -5.23 18.70
N SER A 72 -0.45 -4.38 19.50
CA SER A 72 -0.17 -4.69 20.89
C SER A 72 -1.45 -4.47 21.72
N PRO A 73 -1.65 -5.22 22.81
CA PRO A 73 -2.70 -4.86 23.74
C PRO A 73 -2.44 -3.43 24.20
N LEU A 74 -3.46 -2.57 24.06
CA LEU A 74 -3.43 -1.19 24.52
C LEU A 74 -3.20 -1.19 26.03
N ARG A 75 -2.07 -0.64 26.46
CA ARG A 75 -2.01 -0.05 27.78
C ARG A 75 -2.73 1.30 27.70
N PRO A 76 -3.59 1.63 28.67
CA PRO A 76 -4.14 2.98 28.73
C PRO A 76 -2.99 3.99 28.70
N PRO A 77 -3.18 5.15 28.04
CA PRO A 77 -2.18 6.21 28.09
C PRO A 77 -1.87 6.55 29.56
N ASP A 78 -0.61 6.83 29.83
CA ASP A 78 -0.18 7.34 31.12
C ASP A 78 -0.77 8.76 31.29
N ASP A 79 -0.99 9.22 32.53
CA ASP A 79 -1.58 10.57 32.83
C ASP A 79 -0.76 11.75 32.23
N GLU A 80 0.47 11.49 31.77
CA GLU A 80 1.37 12.46 31.13
C GLU A 80 1.54 12.19 29.61
N ALA A 81 0.65 11.43 29.00
CA ALA A 81 0.79 11.09 27.57
C ALA A 81 0.61 12.36 26.68
N PRO A 82 1.37 12.47 25.58
CA PRO A 82 1.13 13.52 24.58
C PRO A 82 -0.31 13.51 24.07
N MET A 83 -0.88 14.70 23.85
CA MET A 83 -2.28 14.90 23.43
C MET A 83 -2.64 14.04 22.19
N GLN A 84 -1.73 13.92 21.22
CA GLN A 84 -1.95 13.10 20.01
C GLN A 84 -2.16 11.61 20.32
N ILE A 85 -1.57 11.10 21.39
CA ILE A 85 -1.75 9.70 21.83
C ILE A 85 -3.15 9.53 22.43
N ASP A 86 -3.61 10.48 23.22
CA ASP A 86 -4.95 10.48 23.80
C ASP A 86 -6.01 10.61 22.69
N ASP A 87 -5.80 11.49 21.72
CA ASP A 87 -6.68 11.69 20.58
C ASP A 87 -6.77 10.41 19.73
N LEU A 88 -5.65 9.74 19.42
CA LEU A 88 -5.64 8.45 18.73
C LEU A 88 -6.33 7.35 19.53
N CYS A 89 -6.19 7.36 20.87
CA CYS A 89 -6.86 6.41 21.73
C CYS A 89 -8.38 6.63 21.75
N SER A 90 -8.81 7.89 21.80
CA SER A 90 -10.21 8.28 21.72
C SER A 90 -10.83 7.94 20.37
N ALA A 91 -10.14 8.27 19.27
CA ALA A 91 -10.53 7.87 17.92
C ALA A 91 -10.74 6.36 17.80
N PHE A 92 -9.82 5.55 18.35
CA PHE A 92 -9.95 4.09 18.33
C PHE A 92 -11.17 3.59 19.12
N LYS A 93 -11.51 4.21 20.25
CA LYS A 93 -12.66 3.83 21.08
C LYS A 93 -13.99 4.20 20.41
N GLU A 94 -14.06 5.38 19.84
CA GLU A 94 -15.30 6.02 19.35
C GLU A 94 -15.65 5.64 17.91
N ILE A 95 -14.68 5.21 17.10
CA ILE A 95 -14.88 4.86 15.70
C ILE A 95 -15.91 3.73 15.54
N ASN A 96 -16.90 3.98 14.70
CA ASN A 96 -18.01 3.07 14.37
C ASN A 96 -18.38 3.20 12.89
N ILE A 97 -19.45 2.52 12.44
CA ILE A 97 -19.84 2.45 11.03
C ILE A 97 -20.30 3.80 10.46
N ASP A 98 -20.75 4.71 11.28
CA ASP A 98 -21.27 6.01 10.84
C ASP A 98 -20.18 7.08 10.73
N ASN A 99 -19.05 6.91 11.45
CA ASN A 99 -18.01 7.92 11.57
C ASN A 99 -16.60 7.44 11.22
N TYR A 100 -16.43 6.23 10.62
CA TYR A 100 -15.10 5.67 10.36
C TYR A 100 -14.24 6.52 9.41
N LYS A 101 -14.86 7.27 8.50
CA LYS A 101 -14.14 8.18 7.59
C LYS A 101 -13.51 9.33 8.34
N GLU A 102 -14.30 10.00 9.17
CA GLU A 102 -13.85 11.12 9.99
C GLU A 102 -12.69 10.70 10.89
N HIS A 103 -12.89 9.67 11.72
CA HIS A 103 -11.84 9.18 12.61
C HIS A 103 -10.59 8.65 11.88
N TYR A 104 -10.72 8.17 10.66
CA TYR A 104 -9.55 7.80 9.84
C TYR A 104 -8.76 9.04 9.42
N HIS A 105 -9.44 10.11 8.98
CA HIS A 105 -8.78 11.36 8.61
C HIS A 105 -8.15 12.06 9.83
N ASP A 106 -8.85 12.08 10.95
CA ASP A 106 -8.31 12.60 12.22
C ASP A 106 -7.05 11.83 12.63
N ALA A 107 -7.08 10.51 12.52
CA ALA A 107 -5.92 9.68 12.85
C ALA A 107 -4.72 9.95 11.95
N LEU A 108 -4.90 10.27 10.66
CA LEU A 108 -3.83 10.70 9.77
C LEU A 108 -3.21 12.00 10.25
N GLN A 109 -4.03 12.99 10.64
CA GLN A 109 -3.55 14.25 11.17
C GLN A 109 -2.77 14.06 12.49
N TYR A 110 -3.34 13.34 13.45
CA TYR A 110 -2.68 13.08 14.74
C TYR A 110 -1.36 12.34 14.61
N ARG A 111 -1.26 11.41 13.65
CA ARG A 111 0.01 10.76 13.32
C ARG A 111 1.05 11.75 12.82
N ASP A 112 0.67 12.65 11.91
CA ASP A 112 1.60 13.61 11.32
C ASP A 112 2.07 14.61 12.38
N GLU A 113 1.18 15.09 13.24
CA GLU A 113 1.51 15.94 14.40
C GLU A 113 2.43 15.21 15.40
N LEU A 114 2.22 13.91 15.62
CA LEU A 114 3.08 13.08 16.46
C LEU A 114 4.50 12.96 15.87
N TYR A 115 4.59 12.82 14.55
CA TYR A 115 5.88 12.75 13.85
C TYR A 115 6.61 14.08 13.91
N ASP A 116 5.92 15.19 13.75
CA ASP A 116 6.49 16.52 13.88
C ASP A 116 7.00 16.76 15.31
N SER A 117 6.22 16.39 16.33
CA SER A 117 6.64 16.48 17.73
C SER A 117 7.88 15.63 18.02
N PHE A 118 7.98 14.44 17.42
CA PHE A 118 9.15 13.60 17.54
C PHE A 118 10.38 14.20 16.83
N ASN A 119 10.20 14.74 15.63
CA ASN A 119 11.28 15.36 14.85
C ASN A 119 11.83 16.62 15.52
N LEU A 120 10.98 17.34 16.25
CA LEU A 120 11.35 18.50 17.07
C LEU A 120 11.97 18.13 18.42
N GLY A 121 11.99 16.83 18.77
CA GLY A 121 12.53 16.35 20.05
C GLY A 121 11.62 16.58 21.26
N ASN A 122 10.35 16.90 21.04
CA ASN A 122 9.38 17.13 22.12
C ASN A 122 8.88 15.82 22.74
N ILE A 123 8.94 14.72 22.04
CA ILE A 123 8.56 13.38 22.49
C ILE A 123 9.65 12.36 22.19
N GLY A 124 9.70 11.29 22.97
CA GLY A 124 10.66 10.21 22.81
C GLY A 124 10.21 9.12 21.85
N LEU A 125 11.09 8.15 21.62
CA LEU A 125 10.82 7.02 20.71
C LEU A 125 9.69 6.12 21.24
N GLU A 126 9.51 6.05 22.53
CA GLU A 126 8.47 5.23 23.17
C GLU A 126 7.08 5.80 22.87
N GLU A 127 6.90 7.10 23.05
CA GLU A 127 5.65 7.81 22.74
C GLU A 127 5.33 7.69 21.24
N ARG A 128 6.30 7.91 20.39
CA ARG A 128 6.14 7.71 18.95
C ARG A 128 5.69 6.29 18.61
N ALA A 129 6.30 5.27 19.20
CA ALA A 129 5.94 3.87 18.95
C ALA A 129 4.53 3.52 19.46
N LYS A 130 4.11 4.11 20.61
CA LYS A 130 2.73 3.99 21.12
C LYS A 130 1.74 4.62 20.15
N GLY A 131 1.98 5.85 19.70
CA GLY A 131 1.12 6.55 18.75
C GLY A 131 1.02 5.84 17.40
N GLU A 132 2.14 5.36 16.83
CA GLU A 132 2.11 4.53 15.60
C GLU A 132 1.26 3.25 15.78
N THR A 133 1.34 2.62 16.94
CA THR A 133 0.55 1.41 17.22
C THR A 133 -0.94 1.74 17.23
N LEU A 134 -1.35 2.83 17.91
CA LEU A 134 -2.73 3.31 17.96
C LEU A 134 -3.25 3.70 16.57
N PHE A 135 -2.45 4.45 15.82
CA PHE A 135 -2.78 4.80 14.44
C PHE A 135 -3.11 3.56 13.59
N TRP A 136 -2.26 2.54 13.63
CA TRP A 136 -2.53 1.31 12.89
C TRP A 136 -3.75 0.53 13.40
N MET A 137 -4.10 0.68 14.67
CA MET A 137 -5.34 0.10 15.21
C MET A 137 -6.58 0.82 14.69
N VAL A 138 -6.55 2.16 14.62
CA VAL A 138 -7.62 2.94 13.98
C VAL A 138 -7.75 2.56 12.51
N CYS A 139 -6.65 2.53 11.76
CA CYS A 139 -6.62 2.14 10.34
C CYS A 139 -7.25 0.76 10.09
N LYS A 140 -6.93 -0.24 10.91
CA LYS A 140 -7.51 -1.58 10.79
C LYS A 140 -9.01 -1.58 11.08
N LYS A 141 -9.44 -0.84 12.10
CA LYS A 141 -10.86 -0.74 12.46
C LYS A 141 -11.63 0.01 11.38
N ALA A 142 -11.08 1.11 10.84
CA ALA A 142 -11.65 1.84 9.70
C ALA A 142 -11.77 0.97 8.44
N ALA A 143 -10.72 0.23 8.07
CA ALA A 143 -10.75 -0.68 6.93
C ALA A 143 -11.78 -1.81 7.09
N PHE A 144 -11.96 -2.32 8.31
CA PHE A 144 -12.98 -3.30 8.62
C PHE A 144 -14.39 -2.71 8.47
N LEU A 145 -14.64 -1.53 9.06
CA LEU A 145 -15.92 -0.85 9.00
C LEU A 145 -16.28 -0.40 7.59
N ALA A 146 -15.32 0.10 6.81
CA ALA A 146 -15.50 0.42 5.40
C ALA A 146 -15.93 -0.81 4.58
N LYS A 147 -15.37 -1.99 4.88
CA LYS A 147 -15.78 -3.24 4.25
C LYS A 147 -17.22 -3.61 4.62
N GLU A 148 -17.59 -3.49 5.89
CA GLU A 148 -18.95 -3.77 6.36
C GLU A 148 -19.97 -2.77 5.77
N ALA A 149 -19.57 -1.51 5.58
CA ALA A 149 -20.38 -0.48 4.93
C ALA A 149 -20.46 -0.63 3.40
N GLY A 150 -19.69 -1.55 2.79
CA GLY A 150 -19.63 -1.69 1.34
C GLY A 150 -18.94 -0.50 0.64
N ASP A 151 -18.05 0.21 1.33
CA ASP A 151 -17.31 1.33 0.77
C ASP A 151 -16.20 0.83 -0.18
N GLU A 152 -16.37 1.11 -1.46
CA GLU A 152 -15.44 0.76 -2.55
C GLU A 152 -14.69 1.99 -3.08
N SER A 153 -14.64 3.09 -2.30
CA SER A 153 -13.83 4.25 -2.66
C SER A 153 -12.34 3.89 -2.74
N ASP A 154 -11.62 4.53 -3.65
CA ASP A 154 -10.19 4.26 -3.89
C ASP A 154 -9.37 4.38 -2.61
N GLU A 155 -9.69 5.36 -1.77
CA GLU A 155 -9.04 5.58 -0.48
C GLU A 155 -9.12 4.36 0.44
N PHE A 156 -10.31 3.78 0.61
CA PHE A 156 -10.50 2.63 1.48
C PHE A 156 -10.06 1.31 0.84
N LEU A 157 -10.05 1.22 -0.47
CA LEU A 157 -9.41 0.11 -1.18
C LEU A 157 -7.89 0.12 -0.96
N GLU A 158 -7.24 1.29 -1.00
CA GLU A 158 -5.83 1.42 -0.68
C GLU A 158 -5.54 1.16 0.79
N LEU A 159 -6.34 1.70 1.71
CA LEU A 159 -6.22 1.41 3.14
C LEU A 159 -6.29 -0.09 3.42
N LYS A 160 -7.22 -0.80 2.78
CA LYS A 160 -7.38 -2.26 2.89
C LYS A 160 -6.10 -3.01 2.46
N LYS A 161 -5.45 -2.55 1.38
CA LYS A 161 -4.16 -3.09 0.93
C LYS A 161 -3.05 -2.79 1.95
N LEU A 162 -2.99 -1.58 2.50
CA LEU A 162 -1.98 -1.17 3.48
C LEU A 162 -2.04 -1.96 4.78
N VAL A 163 -3.25 -2.24 5.30
CA VAL A 163 -3.43 -3.01 6.54
C VAL A 163 -3.37 -4.51 6.33
N SER A 164 -3.26 -4.98 5.09
CA SER A 164 -3.17 -6.40 4.75
C SER A 164 -1.91 -7.06 5.33
N GLN A 165 -1.96 -8.37 5.51
CA GLN A 165 -0.81 -9.14 5.98
C GLN A 165 0.26 -9.23 4.88
N LYS A 166 1.52 -9.00 5.26
CA LYS A 166 2.67 -9.21 4.39
C LYS A 166 3.38 -10.50 4.79
N TYR A 167 3.57 -11.39 3.83
CA TYR A 167 4.28 -12.64 4.02
C TYR A 167 5.74 -12.53 3.57
N ILE A 168 6.64 -13.20 4.27
CA ILE A 168 8.07 -13.17 4.00
C ILE A 168 8.49 -14.55 3.49
N GLY A 169 9.01 -14.61 2.28
CA GLY A 169 9.65 -15.78 1.69
C GLY A 169 11.17 -15.72 1.83
N ASN A 170 11.82 -16.86 1.91
CA ASN A 170 13.28 -16.95 2.01
C ASN A 170 13.91 -17.04 0.62
N PHE A 171 13.73 -16.00 -0.19
CA PHE A 171 14.39 -15.90 -1.49
C PHE A 171 14.55 -14.43 -1.90
N SER A 172 15.44 -14.17 -2.82
CA SER A 172 15.61 -12.86 -3.46
C SER A 172 15.06 -12.93 -4.89
N ILE A 173 14.15 -12.02 -5.23
CA ILE A 173 13.64 -11.88 -6.60
C ILE A 173 14.78 -11.56 -7.56
N PHE A 174 15.79 -10.80 -7.13
CA PHE A 174 16.91 -10.38 -7.98
C PHE A 174 18.01 -11.43 -8.13
N GLN A 175 18.23 -12.27 -7.12
CA GLN A 175 19.30 -13.23 -7.09
C GLN A 175 18.84 -14.67 -7.33
N SER A 176 17.66 -15.03 -6.81
CA SER A 176 17.21 -16.42 -6.83
C SER A 176 16.20 -16.72 -7.95
N VAL A 177 15.57 -15.70 -8.51
CA VAL A 177 14.55 -15.92 -9.55
C VAL A 177 15.11 -15.73 -10.96
N PRO A 178 15.90 -14.69 -11.30
CA PRO A 178 16.37 -14.50 -12.68
C PRO A 178 17.36 -15.54 -13.15
N ASP A 179 18.26 -16.00 -12.28
CA ASP A 179 19.43 -16.79 -12.66
C ASP A 179 19.21 -18.31 -12.59
N MET A 180 18.13 -18.74 -11.96
CA MET A 180 17.81 -20.17 -11.78
C MET A 180 16.94 -20.77 -12.90
N TRP A 181 16.54 -19.96 -13.86
CA TRP A 181 15.55 -20.34 -14.88
C TRP A 181 16.12 -20.33 -16.31
N GLY A 182 17.42 -20.14 -16.45
CA GLY A 182 18.14 -20.18 -17.71
C GLY A 182 18.51 -21.58 -18.15
#